data_bbd35042383b552449a96c76f0e7d696
#
_entry.id   bbd35042383b552449a96c76f0e7d696
#
_cell.length_a   1.000
_cell.length_b   1.000
_cell.length_c   1.000
_cell.angle_alpha   90.00
_cell.angle_beta   90.00
_cell.angle_gamma   90.00
#
_symmetry.space_group_name_H-M   'P 1'
#
loop_
_entity.id
_entity.type
_entity.pdbx_description
1 polymer ?
#
loop_
_entity_poly.entity_id
_entity_poly.type
_entity_poly.pdbx_seq_one_letter_code
_entity_poly.pdbx_strand_id
1 'polypeptide(L)'
;REISIDMFFDILSVRLNPEKVEGLNYRVCFGFNSGAVKTITLRNQVAEISSINSDCDIQVDTSEQIFKEALAGLRNPLLTVASGEMNTNGKRTDFLNFLSKFSD
;
A
#
# COMPACT_ATOMS: atom_id res chain seq x y z
N ARG A 1 -10.53 -19.29 3.32
CA ARG A 1 -10.33 -18.52 4.56
C ARG A 1 -9.70 -17.17 4.23
N GLU A 2 -10.31 -16.13 4.70
CA GLU A 2 -9.81 -14.78 4.47
C GLU A 2 -8.69 -14.43 5.44
N ILE A 3 -7.70 -13.71 4.90
CA ILE A 3 -6.62 -13.14 5.69
C ILE A 3 -7.08 -11.77 6.18
N SER A 4 -6.89 -11.48 7.48
CA SER A 4 -7.23 -10.16 8.03
C SER A 4 -6.35 -9.08 7.38
N ILE A 5 -6.81 -7.82 7.42
CA ILE A 5 -6.02 -6.73 6.88
C ILE A 5 -4.70 -6.56 7.63
N ASP A 6 -4.70 -6.80 8.94
CA ASP A 6 -3.47 -6.73 9.75
C ASP A 6 -2.46 -7.77 9.29
N MET A 7 -2.90 -9.02 9.12
CA MET A 7 -2.03 -10.09 8.66
C MET A 7 -1.54 -9.82 7.25
N PHE A 8 -2.41 -9.26 6.39
CA PHE A 8 -2.04 -8.94 5.02
C PHE A 8 -0.90 -7.91 4.97
N PHE A 9 -0.97 -6.87 5.81
CA PHE A 9 0.09 -5.87 5.86
C PHE A 9 1.38 -6.45 6.43
N ASP A 10 1.29 -7.36 7.41
CA ASP A 10 2.47 -8.05 7.93
C ASP A 10 3.16 -8.87 6.84
N ILE A 11 2.39 -9.59 6.03
CA ILE A 11 2.92 -10.34 4.90
C ILE A 11 3.55 -9.39 3.90
N LEU A 12 2.88 -8.28 3.60
CA LEU A 12 3.38 -7.30 2.66
C LEU A 12 4.73 -6.73 3.10
N SER A 13 4.87 -6.43 4.40
CA SER A 13 6.10 -5.85 4.92
C SER A 13 7.32 -6.74 4.70
N VAL A 14 7.16 -8.06 4.76
CA VAL A 14 8.27 -8.98 4.53
C VAL A 14 8.56 -9.21 3.05
N ARG A 15 7.67 -8.77 2.17
CA ARG A 15 7.86 -8.88 0.72
C ARG A 15 8.57 -7.67 0.15
N LEU A 16 8.85 -6.66 0.95
CA LEU A 16 9.58 -5.49 0.49
C LEU A 16 10.93 -5.91 -0.08
N ASN A 17 11.26 -5.37 -1.26
CA ASN A 17 12.58 -5.55 -1.84
C ASN A 17 13.50 -4.42 -1.34
N PRO A 18 14.43 -4.70 -0.42
CA PRO A 18 15.24 -3.65 0.20
C PRO A 18 16.06 -2.84 -0.81
N GLU A 19 16.51 -3.47 -1.89
CA GLU A 19 17.31 -2.79 -2.90
C GLU A 19 16.52 -1.71 -3.63
N LYS A 20 15.21 -1.90 -3.76
CA LYS A 20 14.35 -0.94 -4.47
C LYS A 20 14.00 0.29 -3.63
N VAL A 21 14.31 0.27 -2.34
CA VAL A 21 13.95 1.36 -1.43
C VAL A 21 15.14 2.00 -0.76
N GLU A 22 16.34 1.72 -1.25
CA GLU A 22 17.58 2.32 -0.74
C GLU A 22 17.50 3.83 -0.82
N GLY A 23 17.75 4.50 0.30
CA GLY A 23 17.72 5.95 0.38
C GLY A 23 16.35 6.58 0.40
N LEU A 24 15.27 5.79 0.32
CA LEU A 24 13.92 6.32 0.34
C LEU A 24 13.42 6.49 1.77
N ASN A 25 12.65 7.55 1.98
CA ASN A 25 12.02 7.84 3.26
C ASN A 25 10.71 8.56 2.97
N TYR A 26 9.61 7.80 2.93
CA TYR A 26 8.28 8.39 2.74
C TYR A 26 7.21 7.46 3.30
N ARG A 27 6.00 8.00 3.39
CA ARG A 27 4.90 7.33 4.09
C ARG A 27 3.67 7.27 3.21
N VAL A 28 3.07 6.07 3.14
CA VAL A 28 1.82 5.83 2.41
C VAL A 28 0.76 5.43 3.42
N CYS A 29 -0.34 6.18 3.43
CA CYS A 29 -1.45 5.95 4.35
C CYS A 29 -2.62 5.35 3.59
N PHE A 30 -3.30 4.40 4.23
CA PHE A 30 -4.45 3.70 3.67
C PHE A 30 -5.66 3.90 4.57
N GLY A 31 -6.76 4.35 3.97
CA GLY A 31 -8.06 4.40 4.63
C GLY A 31 -8.99 3.40 3.94
N PHE A 32 -9.55 2.49 4.71
CA PHE A 32 -10.45 1.47 4.17
C PHE A 32 -11.90 1.81 4.52
N ASN A 33 -12.85 1.44 3.66
CA ASN A 33 -14.27 1.71 3.92
C ASN A 33 -14.82 0.95 5.14
N SER A 34 -14.10 -0.04 5.64
CA SER A 34 -14.43 -0.68 6.91
C SER A 34 -14.15 0.23 8.11
N GLY A 35 -13.45 1.33 7.92
CA GLY A 35 -12.98 2.22 8.97
C GLY A 35 -11.56 1.92 9.44
N ALA A 36 -10.98 0.79 9.01
CA ALA A 36 -9.59 0.49 9.35
C ALA A 36 -8.65 1.46 8.64
N VAL A 37 -7.53 1.78 9.30
CA VAL A 37 -6.47 2.61 8.71
C VAL A 37 -5.15 1.89 8.90
N LYS A 38 -4.26 2.05 7.92
CA LYS A 38 -2.92 1.49 7.94
C LYS A 38 -1.95 2.48 7.33
N THR A 39 -0.73 2.49 7.84
CA THR A 39 0.35 3.31 7.30
C THR A 39 1.56 2.44 7.08
N ILE A 40 2.18 2.58 5.91
CA ILE A 40 3.48 1.97 5.63
C ILE A 40 4.49 3.11 5.54
N THR A 41 5.49 3.08 6.41
CA THR A 41 6.62 4.01 6.34
C THR A 41 7.80 3.25 5.76
N LEU A 42 8.30 3.70 4.62
CA LEU A 42 9.52 3.17 4.02
C LEU A 42 10.69 4.00 4.55
N ARG A 43 11.55 3.38 5.34
CA ARG A 43 12.69 4.05 5.96
C ARG A 43 13.74 3.02 6.30
N ASN A 44 15.02 3.36 6.07
CA ASN A 44 16.14 2.45 6.35
C ASN A 44 15.97 1.08 5.69
N GLN A 45 15.41 1.06 4.49
CA GLN A 45 15.21 -0.15 3.68
C GLN A 45 14.26 -1.16 4.33
N VAL A 46 13.37 -0.70 5.22
CA VAL A 46 12.33 -1.53 5.82
C VAL A 46 10.97 -0.86 5.65
N ALA A 47 9.92 -1.67 5.74
CA ALA A 47 8.54 -1.20 5.75
C ALA A 47 8.02 -1.29 7.19
N GLU A 48 7.79 -0.15 7.81
CA GLU A 48 7.23 -0.08 9.15
C GLU A 48 5.73 0.10 9.04
N ILE A 49 4.96 -0.77 9.69
CA ILE A 49 3.51 -0.77 9.64
C ILE A 49 2.95 -0.15 10.92
N SER A 50 1.98 0.74 10.77
CA SER A 50 1.24 1.25 11.92
C SER A 50 -0.24 1.38 11.57
N SER A 51 -1.08 1.63 12.58
CA SER A 51 -2.52 1.82 12.39
C SER A 51 -2.94 3.26 12.64
N ILE A 52 -2.00 4.19 12.50
CA ILE A 52 -2.25 5.63 12.68
C ILE A 52 -1.83 6.33 11.38
N ASN A 53 -2.76 7.10 10.81
CA ASN A 53 -2.46 7.90 9.62
C ASN A 53 -2.02 9.29 10.05
N SER A 54 -0.75 9.61 9.80
CA SER A 54 -0.20 10.94 10.07
C SER A 54 0.98 11.19 9.14
N ASP A 55 1.14 12.43 8.71
CA ASP A 55 2.25 12.86 7.85
C ASP A 55 2.34 12.03 6.57
N CYS A 56 1.21 11.85 5.92
CA CYS A 56 1.12 11.00 4.73
C CYS A 56 1.66 11.71 3.49
N ASP A 57 2.57 11.05 2.78
CA ASP A 57 3.04 11.54 1.47
C ASP A 57 2.07 11.11 0.38
N ILE A 58 1.52 9.90 0.52
CA ILE A 58 0.50 9.37 -0.39
C ILE A 58 -0.67 8.89 0.47
N GLN A 59 -1.89 9.27 0.10
CA GLN A 59 -3.11 8.79 0.75
C GLN A 59 -3.88 7.92 -0.22
N VAL A 60 -4.24 6.72 0.21
CA VAL A 60 -4.99 5.76 -0.61
C VAL A 60 -6.27 5.39 0.12
N ASP A 61 -7.41 5.55 -0.57
CA ASP A 61 -8.73 5.18 -0.04
C ASP A 61 -9.34 4.10 -0.93
N THR A 62 -9.66 2.97 -0.34
CA THR A 62 -10.22 1.83 -1.08
C THR A 62 -10.90 0.86 -0.10
N SER A 63 -11.41 -0.26 -0.61
CA SER A 63 -11.89 -1.34 0.24
C SER A 63 -10.75 -2.31 0.54
N GLU A 64 -10.87 -3.03 1.66
CA GLU A 64 -9.89 -4.08 2.00
C GLU A 64 -9.83 -5.14 0.91
N GLN A 65 -10.99 -5.52 0.39
CA GLN A 65 -11.08 -6.57 -0.63
C GLN A 65 -10.38 -6.15 -1.93
N ILE A 66 -10.64 -4.92 -2.40
CA ILE A 66 -10.02 -4.42 -3.62
C ILE A 66 -8.50 -4.34 -3.48
N PHE A 67 -8.03 -3.87 -2.33
CA PHE A 67 -6.60 -3.78 -2.07
C PHE A 67 -5.94 -5.16 -2.09
N LYS A 68 -6.53 -6.12 -1.39
CA LYS A 68 -6.02 -7.49 -1.36
C LYS A 68 -5.98 -8.11 -2.75
N GLU A 69 -7.04 -7.93 -3.54
CA GLU A 69 -7.12 -8.47 -4.90
C GLU A 69 -6.07 -7.86 -5.81
N ALA A 70 -5.86 -6.55 -5.70
CA ALA A 70 -4.85 -5.87 -6.51
C ALA A 70 -3.45 -6.39 -6.20
N LEU A 71 -3.13 -6.56 -4.92
CA LEU A 71 -1.80 -7.02 -4.52
C LEU A 71 -1.61 -8.52 -4.76
N ALA A 72 -2.70 -9.29 -4.78
CA ALA A 72 -2.65 -10.72 -5.09
C ALA A 72 -2.60 -11.01 -6.60
N GLY A 73 -2.65 -9.98 -7.44
CA GLY A 73 -2.63 -10.15 -8.89
C GLY A 73 -3.97 -10.51 -9.50
N LEU A 74 -5.06 -10.45 -8.73
CA LEU A 74 -6.40 -10.74 -9.22
C LEU A 74 -7.05 -9.53 -9.89
N ARG A 75 -6.46 -8.36 -9.73
CA ARG A 75 -6.85 -7.12 -10.39
C ARG A 75 -5.60 -6.45 -10.92
N ASN A 76 -5.73 -5.73 -12.02
CA ASN A 76 -4.64 -4.91 -12.54
C ASN A 76 -4.59 -3.61 -11.72
N PRO A 77 -3.50 -3.35 -10.98
CA PRO A 77 -3.42 -2.14 -10.15
C PRO A 77 -3.62 -0.84 -10.93
N LEU A 78 -3.07 -0.74 -12.14
CA LEU A 78 -3.20 0.44 -12.98
C LEU A 78 -4.67 0.70 -13.33
N LEU A 79 -5.40 -0.33 -13.77
CA LEU A 79 -6.81 -0.20 -14.11
C LEU A 79 -7.67 0.07 -12.89
N THR A 80 -7.34 -0.52 -11.76
CA THR A 80 -8.06 -0.32 -10.50
C THR A 80 -7.96 1.14 -10.03
N VAL A 81 -6.78 1.73 -10.14
CA VAL A 81 -6.57 3.15 -9.82
C VAL A 81 -7.29 4.02 -10.86
N ALA A 82 -7.17 3.69 -12.14
CA ALA A 82 -7.77 4.48 -13.21
C ALA A 82 -9.30 4.50 -13.14
N SER A 83 -9.92 3.41 -12.67
CA SER A 83 -11.38 3.32 -12.55
C SER A 83 -11.94 4.06 -11.34
N GLY A 84 -11.08 4.46 -10.40
CA GLY A 84 -11.50 5.11 -9.16
C GLY A 84 -11.86 4.14 -8.04
N GLU A 85 -11.74 2.83 -8.26
CA GLU A 85 -11.97 1.83 -7.21
C GLU A 85 -10.92 1.93 -6.11
N MET A 86 -9.72 2.37 -6.46
CA MET A 86 -8.65 2.67 -5.52
C MET A 86 -8.27 4.13 -5.72
N ASN A 87 -8.66 4.97 -4.78
CA ASN A 87 -8.51 6.41 -4.89
C ASN A 87 -7.19 6.85 -4.27
N THR A 88 -6.36 7.55 -5.04
CA THR A 88 -5.10 8.07 -4.52
C THR A 88 -5.10 9.60 -4.65
N ASN A 89 -4.59 10.29 -3.63
CA ASN A 89 -4.32 11.71 -3.79
C ASN A 89 -2.99 11.85 -4.53
N GLY A 90 -2.81 12.95 -5.23
CA GLY A 90 -1.58 13.21 -5.97
C GLY A 90 -1.47 12.37 -7.23
N LYS A 91 -0.25 11.99 -7.58
CA LYS A 91 0.01 11.27 -8.84
C LYS A 91 -0.22 9.78 -8.68
N ARG A 92 -1.05 9.23 -9.56
CA ARG A 92 -1.28 7.78 -9.62
C ARG A 92 0.01 6.99 -9.82
N THR A 93 0.94 7.56 -10.60
CA THR A 93 2.23 6.93 -10.87
C THR A 93 3.07 6.76 -9.60
N ASP A 94 2.95 7.68 -8.64
CA ASP A 94 3.69 7.58 -7.39
C ASP A 94 3.22 6.37 -6.58
N PHE A 95 1.92 6.14 -6.54
CA PHE A 95 1.37 4.97 -5.84
C PHE A 95 1.74 3.67 -6.57
N LEU A 96 1.66 3.63 -7.89
CA LEU A 96 2.04 2.45 -8.67
C LEU A 96 3.52 2.15 -8.48
N ASN A 97 4.35 3.18 -8.45
CA ASN A 97 5.77 3.02 -8.17
C ASN A 97 6.01 2.45 -6.77
N PHE A 98 5.23 2.92 -5.79
CA PHE A 98 5.29 2.37 -4.43
C PHE A 98 4.98 0.87 -4.44
N LEU A 99 3.93 0.44 -5.13
CA LEU A 99 3.56 -0.97 -5.19
C LEU A 99 4.68 -1.84 -5.78
N SER A 100 5.46 -1.29 -6.70
CA SER A 100 6.56 -2.02 -7.33
C SER A 100 7.68 -2.39 -6.36
N LYS A 101 7.72 -1.74 -5.19
CA LYS A 101 8.76 -2.01 -4.19
C LYS A 101 8.58 -3.35 -3.48
N PHE A 102 7.40 -3.96 -3.62
CA PHE A 102 7.06 -5.22 -2.96
C PHE A 102 7.12 -6.42 -3.90
N SER A 103 7.83 -6.30 -4.99
CA SER A 103 8.03 -7.39 -5.96
C SER A 103 9.48 -7.46 -6.40
N ASP A 104 9.84 -8.58 -6.95
CA ASP A 104 11.22 -8.84 -7.41
C ASP A 104 11.65 -7.99 -8.59
#